data_0c0d44183971700d30b89964f8e87ce4
#
_entry.id   0c0d44183971700d30b89964f8e87ce4
#
_cell.length_a   1.000
_cell.length_b   1.000
_cell.length_c   1.000
_cell.angle_alpha   90.00
_cell.angle_beta   90.00
_cell.angle_gamma   90.00
#
_symmetry.space_group_name_H-M   'P 1'
#
loop_
_entity.id
_entity.type
_entity.pdbx_description
1 polymer ?
#
loop_
_entity_poly.entity_id
_entity_poly.type
_entity_poly.pdbx_seq_one_letter_code
_entity_poly.pdbx_strand_id
1 'polypeptide(L)'
;DVPIVVLTAYTAPVAHILDEHVDILLVGDSLGMVVYGMENTLAVSLDMMIAHGKAVVKSSKRALVVVDMPFGSYQASKEQAFVSAARVMAETGAQAVK
;
A
#
# COMPACT_ATOMS: atom_id res chain seq x y z
N ASP A 1 -8.45 -17.31 20.09
CA ASP A 1 -8.25 -16.17 19.18
C ASP A 1 -6.77 -15.97 18.87
N VAL A 2 -6.45 -15.98 17.59
CA VAL A 2 -5.09 -15.74 17.13
C VAL A 2 -5.00 -14.29 16.66
N PRO A 3 -4.10 -13.48 17.23
CA PRO A 3 -3.95 -12.10 16.77
C PRO A 3 -3.45 -12.04 15.33
N ILE A 4 -3.92 -11.03 14.60
CA ILE A 4 -3.48 -10.75 13.25
C ILE A 4 -2.29 -9.81 13.32
N VAL A 5 -1.19 -10.18 12.66
CA VAL A 5 0.02 -9.37 12.63
C VAL A 5 0.04 -8.55 11.34
N VAL A 6 0.09 -7.23 11.50
CA VAL A 6 0.15 -6.27 10.39
C VAL A 6 1.43 -5.45 10.53
N LEU A 7 2.26 -5.44 9.51
CA LEU A 7 3.45 -4.60 9.46
C LEU A 7 3.49 -3.84 8.15
N THR A 8 4.11 -2.67 8.17
CA THR A 8 4.32 -1.88 6.97
C THR A 8 5.50 -2.40 6.17
N ALA A 9 5.39 -2.33 4.85
CA ALA A 9 6.49 -2.62 3.94
C ALA A 9 6.38 -1.67 2.74
N TYR A 10 7.50 -1.09 2.35
CA TYR A 10 7.52 -0.10 1.26
C TYR A 10 8.35 -0.53 0.08
N THR A 11 9.08 -1.63 0.20
CA THR A 11 10.03 -2.08 -0.81
C THR A 11 9.97 -3.60 -0.98
N ALA A 12 10.45 -4.07 -2.10
CA ALA A 12 10.49 -5.50 -2.41
C ALA A 12 11.32 -6.30 -1.40
N PRO A 13 12.55 -5.89 -1.04
CA PRO A 13 13.36 -6.68 -0.09
C PRO A 13 12.71 -6.80 1.28
N VAL A 14 12.14 -5.72 1.82
CA VAL A 14 11.46 -5.76 3.12
C VAL A 14 10.24 -6.64 3.07
N ALA A 15 9.43 -6.51 2.02
CA ALA A 15 8.24 -7.35 1.85
C ALA A 15 8.61 -8.84 1.78
N HIS A 16 9.66 -9.17 1.05
CA HIS A 16 10.13 -10.55 0.93
C HIS A 16 10.52 -11.15 2.29
N ILE A 17 11.23 -10.38 3.11
CA ILE A 17 11.64 -10.83 4.44
C ILE A 17 10.44 -11.00 5.37
N LEU A 18 9.50 -10.04 5.37
CA LEU A 18 8.37 -10.03 6.29
C LEU A 18 7.26 -11.01 5.91
N ASP A 19 7.17 -11.39 4.65
CA ASP A 19 6.04 -12.16 4.11
C ASP A 19 5.74 -13.46 4.90
N GLU A 20 6.77 -14.12 5.40
CA GLU A 20 6.61 -15.36 6.17
C GLU A 20 6.12 -15.14 7.60
N HIS A 21 6.28 -13.92 8.11
CA HIS A 21 6.09 -13.62 9.54
C HIS A 21 4.84 -12.82 9.86
N VAL A 22 4.14 -12.32 8.84
CA VAL A 22 2.97 -11.45 9.05
C VAL A 22 1.76 -11.97 8.27
N ASP A 23 0.58 -11.56 8.68
CA ASP A 23 -0.66 -11.87 7.99
C ASP A 23 -0.98 -10.83 6.94
N ILE A 24 -0.65 -9.57 7.21
CA ILE A 24 -0.92 -8.44 6.33
C ILE A 24 0.32 -7.58 6.20
N LEU A 25 0.66 -7.24 4.97
CA LEU A 25 1.64 -6.21 4.65
C LEU A 25 0.89 -4.96 4.21
N LEU A 26 1.10 -3.86 4.93
CA LEU A 26 0.48 -2.58 4.63
C LEU A 26 1.48 -1.68 3.89
N VAL A 27 1.11 -1.29 2.67
CA VAL A 27 1.84 -0.25 1.95
C VAL A 27 1.19 1.08 2.33
N GLY A 28 1.72 1.70 3.37
CA GLY A 28 1.15 2.91 3.93
C GLY A 28 1.63 4.17 3.23
N ASP A 29 0.80 5.21 3.19
CA ASP A 29 1.20 6.49 2.61
C ASP A 29 2.29 7.19 3.44
N SER A 30 2.56 6.72 4.65
CA SER A 30 3.71 7.14 5.43
C SER A 30 5.05 6.92 4.70
N LEU A 31 5.05 6.15 3.59
CA LEU A 31 6.25 6.03 2.76
C LEU A 31 6.76 7.40 2.29
N GLY A 32 5.88 8.37 2.14
CA GLY A 32 6.28 9.74 1.81
C GLY A 32 7.27 10.32 2.82
N MET A 33 7.04 10.04 4.09
CA MET A 33 7.90 10.52 5.18
C MET A 33 9.11 9.60 5.37
N VAL A 34 8.88 8.30 5.41
CA VAL A 34 9.91 7.30 5.76
C VAL A 34 10.89 7.08 4.61
N VAL A 35 10.42 7.02 3.38
CA VAL A 35 11.25 6.72 2.22
C VAL A 35 11.72 8.00 1.52
N TYR A 36 10.82 8.98 1.36
CA TYR A 36 11.10 10.18 0.57
C TYR A 36 11.49 11.39 1.42
N GLY A 37 11.38 11.30 2.74
CA GLY A 37 11.78 12.39 3.63
C GLY A 37 10.83 13.59 3.61
N MET A 38 9.60 13.40 3.18
CA MET A 38 8.58 14.47 3.19
C MET A 38 8.18 14.82 4.62
N GLU A 39 7.73 16.07 4.85
CA GLU A 39 7.28 16.52 6.16
C GLU A 39 5.96 15.86 6.59
N ASN A 40 5.13 15.49 5.62
CA ASN A 40 3.83 14.86 5.84
C ASN A 40 3.46 14.02 4.62
N THR A 41 2.24 13.47 4.61
CA THR A 41 1.79 12.57 3.54
C THR A 41 1.00 13.29 2.43
N LEU A 42 0.82 14.60 2.51
CA LEU A 42 -0.06 15.32 1.56
C LEU A 42 0.45 15.31 0.12
N ALA A 43 1.76 15.21 -0.07
CA ALA A 43 2.36 15.21 -1.41
C ALA A 43 2.54 13.81 -2.01
N VAL A 44 2.12 12.76 -1.30
CA VAL A 44 2.18 11.38 -1.82
C VAL A 44 1.13 11.24 -2.92
N SER A 45 1.56 10.83 -4.11
CA SER A 45 0.67 10.63 -5.25
C SER A 45 0.14 9.20 -5.30
N LEU A 46 -0.96 9.03 -6.03
CA LEU A 46 -1.49 7.69 -6.30
C LEU A 46 -0.46 6.85 -7.08
N ASP A 47 0.26 7.45 -8.01
CA ASP A 47 1.30 6.75 -8.78
C ASP A 47 2.43 6.24 -7.88
N MET A 48 2.82 7.00 -6.87
CA MET A 48 3.81 6.53 -5.89
C MET A 48 3.30 5.31 -5.14
N MET A 49 2.06 5.36 -4.67
CA MET A 49 1.46 4.24 -3.96
C MET A 49 1.35 2.99 -4.85
N ILE A 50 1.01 3.18 -6.11
CA ILE A 50 0.94 2.07 -7.07
C ILE A 50 2.32 1.47 -7.30
N ALA A 51 3.35 2.29 -7.48
CA ALA A 51 4.70 1.80 -7.72
C ALA A 51 5.21 0.96 -6.54
N HIS A 52 5.06 1.45 -5.31
CA HIS A 52 5.47 0.72 -4.11
C HIS A 52 4.59 -0.49 -3.85
N GLY A 53 3.28 -0.35 -4.02
CA GLY A 53 2.34 -1.45 -3.86
C GLY A 53 2.64 -2.60 -4.81
N LYS A 54 2.93 -2.30 -6.06
CA LYS A 54 3.30 -3.29 -7.07
C LYS A 54 4.56 -4.08 -6.67
N ALA A 55 5.58 -3.38 -6.17
CA ALA A 55 6.82 -4.02 -5.72
C ALA A 55 6.56 -4.96 -4.54
N VAL A 56 5.76 -4.52 -3.57
CA VAL A 56 5.42 -5.33 -2.39
C VAL A 56 4.60 -6.55 -2.78
N VAL A 57 3.57 -6.39 -3.61
CA VAL A 57 2.73 -7.52 -4.07
C VAL A 57 3.60 -8.56 -4.80
N LYS A 58 4.47 -8.11 -5.68
CA LYS A 58 5.32 -9.00 -6.46
C LYS A 58 6.26 -9.82 -5.58
N SER A 59 6.66 -9.27 -4.43
CA SER A 59 7.61 -9.90 -3.51
C SER A 59 6.93 -10.67 -2.39
N SER A 60 5.60 -10.69 -2.35
CA SER A 60 4.81 -11.35 -1.32
C SER A 60 4.10 -12.57 -1.90
N LYS A 61 4.16 -13.70 -1.20
CA LYS A 61 3.53 -14.94 -1.67
C LYS A 61 2.41 -15.38 -0.74
N ARG A 62 2.47 -15.04 0.53
CA ARG A 62 1.57 -15.52 1.56
C ARG A 62 0.72 -14.41 2.18
N ALA A 63 1.33 -13.31 2.58
CA ALA A 63 0.65 -12.24 3.28
C ALA A 63 -0.35 -11.51 2.36
N LEU A 64 -1.44 -11.06 2.95
CA LEU A 64 -2.39 -10.17 2.27
C LEU A 64 -1.75 -8.79 2.15
N VAL A 65 -1.78 -8.20 0.97
CA VAL A 65 -1.23 -6.85 0.76
C VAL A 65 -2.36 -5.85 0.69
N VAL A 66 -2.29 -4.84 1.55
CA VAL A 66 -3.23 -3.71 1.59
C VAL A 66 -2.46 -2.45 1.23
N VAL A 67 -2.98 -1.67 0.29
CA VAL A 67 -2.36 -0.43 -0.16
C VAL A 67 -3.24 0.75 0.26
N ASP A 68 -2.61 1.75 0.92
CA ASP A 68 -3.30 2.99 1.28
C ASP A 68 -3.61 3.82 0.05
N MET A 69 -4.78 4.43 0.04
CA MET A 69 -5.13 5.45 -0.93
C MET A 69 -4.70 6.81 -0.38
N PRO A 70 -3.84 7.55 -1.08
CA PRO A 70 -3.28 8.79 -0.55
C PRO A 70 -4.31 9.92 -0.55
N PHE A 71 -3.99 10.98 0.21
CA PHE A 71 -4.83 12.17 0.27
C PHE A 71 -5.08 12.73 -1.14
N GLY A 72 -6.30 13.09 -1.41
CA GLY A 72 -6.71 13.63 -2.71
C GLY A 72 -7.18 12.59 -3.71
N SER A 73 -7.02 11.29 -3.41
CA SER A 73 -7.39 10.23 -4.36
C SER A 73 -8.83 9.74 -4.20
N TYR A 74 -9.54 10.12 -3.13
CA TYR A 74 -10.89 9.59 -2.88
C TYR A 74 -11.87 10.60 -2.28
N GLN A 75 -11.43 11.80 -1.89
CA GLN A 75 -12.28 12.74 -1.15
C GLN A 75 -13.28 13.47 -2.03
N ALA A 76 -13.01 13.64 -3.32
CA ALA A 76 -13.82 14.49 -4.19
C ALA A 76 -15.20 13.90 -4.49
N SER A 77 -15.29 12.58 -4.66
CA SER A 77 -16.55 11.91 -5.00
C SER A 77 -16.44 10.40 -4.83
N LYS A 78 -17.59 9.72 -4.83
CA LYS A 78 -17.65 8.25 -4.84
C LYS A 78 -17.02 7.69 -6.11
N GLU A 79 -17.23 8.36 -7.24
CA GLU A 79 -16.68 7.97 -8.54
C GLU A 79 -15.16 8.05 -8.51
N GLN A 80 -14.60 9.12 -7.96
CA GLN A 80 -13.15 9.26 -7.80
C GLN A 80 -12.60 8.14 -6.92
N ALA A 81 -13.24 7.89 -5.79
CA ALA A 81 -12.82 6.84 -4.86
C ALA A 81 -12.81 5.47 -5.56
N PHE A 82 -13.86 5.17 -6.32
CA PHE A 82 -13.94 3.91 -7.06
C PHE A 82 -12.86 3.79 -8.12
N VAL A 83 -12.67 4.83 -8.93
CA VAL A 83 -11.66 4.81 -10.01
C VAL A 83 -10.25 4.66 -9.42
N SER A 84 -9.94 5.41 -8.37
CA SER A 84 -8.63 5.31 -7.71
C SER A 84 -8.40 3.94 -7.09
N ALA A 85 -9.39 3.40 -6.37
CA ALA A 85 -9.28 2.07 -5.76
C ALA A 85 -9.13 0.97 -6.83
N ALA A 86 -9.93 1.03 -7.88
CA ALA A 86 -9.85 0.08 -8.98
C ALA A 86 -8.48 0.11 -9.65
N ARG A 87 -7.94 1.30 -9.84
CA ARG A 87 -6.62 1.49 -10.43
C ARG A 87 -5.53 0.88 -9.56
N VAL A 88 -5.58 1.13 -8.24
CA VAL A 88 -4.61 0.55 -7.30
C VAL A 88 -4.66 -0.97 -7.36
N MET A 89 -5.84 -1.56 -7.24
CA MET A 89 -5.97 -3.02 -7.24
C MET A 89 -5.56 -3.64 -8.57
N ALA A 90 -5.94 -3.03 -9.70
CA ALA A 90 -5.62 -3.56 -11.01
C ALA A 90 -4.12 -3.47 -11.33
N GLU A 91 -3.48 -2.35 -10.98
CA GLU A 91 -2.08 -2.11 -11.33
C GLU A 91 -1.10 -2.72 -10.35
N THR A 92 -1.48 -2.91 -9.08
CA THR A 92 -0.61 -3.54 -8.08
C THR A 92 -0.84 -5.03 -7.91
N GLY A 93 -2.05 -5.49 -8.12
CA GLY A 93 -2.47 -6.84 -7.77
C GLY A 93 -2.80 -7.02 -6.29
N ALA A 94 -2.88 -5.93 -5.53
CA ALA A 94 -3.23 -5.98 -4.11
C ALA A 94 -4.66 -6.50 -3.91
N GLN A 95 -4.89 -7.15 -2.78
CA GLN A 95 -6.20 -7.71 -2.46
C GLN A 95 -7.15 -6.70 -1.83
N ALA A 96 -6.60 -5.61 -1.27
CA ALA A 96 -7.42 -4.59 -0.62
C ALA A 96 -6.76 -3.22 -0.67
N VAL A 97 -7.58 -2.18 -0.53
CA VAL A 97 -7.11 -0.79 -0.37
C VAL A 97 -7.67 -0.23 0.93
N LYS A 98 -7.02 0.83 1.41
CA LYS A 98 -7.43 1.46 2.67
C LYS A 98 -7.61 2.98 2.53
#